data_1bdf1e0f77a0f6c9f8b0fd41f6d56972
#
_entry.id   1bdf1e0f77a0f6c9f8b0fd41f6d56972
#
_cell.length_a   1.000
_cell.length_b   1.000
_cell.length_c   1.000
_cell.angle_alpha   90.00
_cell.angle_beta   90.00
_cell.angle_gamma   90.00
#
_symmetry.space_group_name_H-M   'P 1'
#
loop_
_entity.id
_entity.type
_entity.pdbx_description
1 polymer ?
#
loop_
_entity_poly.entity_id
_entity_poly.type
_entity_poly.pdbx_seq_one_letter_code
_entity_poly.pdbx_strand_id
1 'polypeptide(L)'
;MFKRILTLSVALLFSSIVMKAQQWNGYFLTSAKNSTSATLYDTSWNVYKTWTGLTGSTGYSSYLMPGGYLWRSAKATSGLPVGAPGGPICGRITKHDYNGTLLWDYKITGVDFVSHHDIRPMPNGNVLAIVYEKKTATQIAAVGGTLTTMWPDKIIEIQQTGLTTGTIVWEWHAWDHLMQNTNSALSNYVSNLADHPELLNINANPSSDWLHTNGVDYNPMLDQISWSSHNQHEWYIIDHSTTTAEAASHSGGNSGKGGDILYRWGNPQNYGAGNASNKILKVTHDAHWADEFSTVPGRLCGYNNAGVSNNQSTADQIITPINGYNYTITAGSAFLPATYTHRNTVSGMYSSNEGGTQQLPNGNELVASPVTNMIREFNAAGAVIFSHSASASKTKKYSACYITNEPPAIPTVTANGNVLSSSSASTYQWYLNGQKITGATNQSYAATQSGNYLVRITDVNGCVYQYSPSYKLEVFPANVVDINFADNIHVYPNPTSGLVNITNISKFGEEFSVQVISSLGNIVKTVHNAASIDLSSLVNGHYYIRIISSEGTATKQISLNK
;
A
#
# COMPACT_ATOMS: atom_id res chain seq x y z
N MET A 1 -83.40 11.99 -3.23
CA MET A 1 -82.29 12.99 -3.10
C MET A 1 -80.98 12.19 -3.06
N PHE A 2 -80.42 11.85 -4.21
CA PHE A 2 -79.15 11.09 -4.31
C PHE A 2 -77.98 12.06 -4.43
N LYS A 3 -77.07 12.11 -3.45
CA LYS A 3 -75.79 12.81 -3.54
C LYS A 3 -74.78 11.92 -4.28
N ARG A 4 -74.34 12.38 -5.45
CA ARG A 4 -73.21 11.81 -6.18
C ARG A 4 -71.92 12.34 -5.53
N ILE A 5 -71.09 11.42 -5.02
CA ILE A 5 -69.72 11.71 -4.58
C ILE A 5 -68.84 11.57 -5.81
N LEU A 6 -68.20 12.64 -6.21
CA LEU A 6 -67.21 12.70 -7.29
C LEU A 6 -65.83 12.38 -6.71
N THR A 7 -65.30 11.21 -6.98
CA THR A 7 -63.95 10.84 -6.57
C THR A 7 -62.95 11.36 -7.61
N LEU A 8 -62.17 12.37 -7.22
CA LEU A 8 -61.09 12.91 -8.04
C LEU A 8 -59.85 12.05 -7.84
N SER A 9 -59.48 11.20 -8.82
CA SER A 9 -58.22 10.44 -8.81
C SER A 9 -57.12 11.37 -9.32
N VAL A 10 -56.24 11.80 -8.44
CA VAL A 10 -54.98 12.47 -8.81
C VAL A 10 -53.97 11.42 -9.19
N ALA A 11 -53.71 11.25 -10.48
CA ALA A 11 -52.60 10.44 -10.96
C ALA A 11 -51.28 11.22 -10.78
N LEU A 12 -50.48 10.88 -9.78
CA LEU A 12 -49.09 11.35 -9.64
C LEU A 12 -48.26 10.70 -10.73
N LEU A 13 -47.95 11.43 -11.78
CA LEU A 13 -46.90 11.07 -12.73
C LEU A 13 -45.55 11.26 -12.04
N PHE A 14 -44.99 10.16 -11.55
CA PHE A 14 -43.56 10.12 -11.26
C PHE A 14 -42.79 10.11 -12.59
N SER A 15 -42.36 11.26 -13.06
CA SER A 15 -41.32 11.35 -14.06
C SER A 15 -40.02 10.88 -13.41
N SER A 16 -39.61 9.62 -13.62
CA SER A 16 -38.27 9.20 -13.35
C SER A 16 -37.33 10.02 -14.23
N ILE A 17 -36.68 11.00 -13.63
CA ILE A 17 -35.52 11.65 -14.25
C ILE A 17 -34.46 10.56 -14.34
N VAL A 18 -34.35 9.93 -15.51
CA VAL A 18 -33.20 9.09 -15.82
C VAL A 18 -32.01 10.05 -15.90
N MET A 19 -31.30 10.20 -14.80
CA MET A 19 -29.99 10.85 -14.84
C MET A 19 -29.12 10.03 -15.78
N LYS A 20 -28.82 10.55 -16.97
CA LYS A 20 -27.83 9.93 -17.85
C LYS A 20 -26.54 9.89 -17.06
N ALA A 21 -25.97 8.70 -16.91
CA ALA A 21 -24.65 8.53 -16.31
C ALA A 21 -23.68 9.44 -17.05
N GLN A 22 -23.05 10.35 -16.31
CA GLN A 22 -22.20 11.38 -16.87
C GLN A 22 -20.74 10.95 -16.74
N GLN A 23 -19.96 11.23 -17.77
CA GLN A 23 -18.51 11.10 -17.72
C GLN A 23 -17.94 11.94 -16.57
N TRP A 24 -16.96 11.40 -15.82
CA TRP A 24 -16.30 12.19 -14.78
C TRP A 24 -15.48 13.34 -15.39
N ASN A 25 -15.63 14.52 -14.83
CA ASN A 25 -14.94 15.71 -15.31
C ASN A 25 -13.47 15.71 -14.83
N GLY A 26 -12.57 15.26 -15.67
CA GLY A 26 -11.14 15.18 -15.42
C GLY A 26 -10.36 14.99 -16.73
N TYR A 27 -9.04 15.06 -16.65
CA TYR A 27 -8.15 14.99 -17.80
C TYR A 27 -7.49 13.63 -17.90
N PHE A 28 -7.51 13.01 -19.08
CA PHE A 28 -6.87 11.73 -19.37
C PHE A 28 -5.38 11.95 -19.62
N LEU A 29 -4.53 11.35 -18.82
CA LEU A 29 -3.09 11.26 -19.12
C LEU A 29 -2.81 10.06 -20.01
N THR A 30 -2.22 10.30 -21.17
CA THR A 30 -1.75 9.25 -22.06
C THR A 30 -0.27 9.44 -22.38
N SER A 31 0.46 8.34 -22.49
CA SER A 31 1.84 8.32 -22.95
C SER A 31 2.08 6.99 -23.66
N ALA A 32 2.12 7.02 -24.99
CA ALA A 32 2.34 5.81 -25.77
C ALA A 32 3.74 5.24 -25.52
N LYS A 33 3.86 3.92 -25.54
CA LYS A 33 5.17 3.25 -25.46
C LYS A 33 6.08 3.73 -26.58
N ASN A 34 7.36 3.87 -26.27
CA ASN A 34 8.40 4.38 -27.15
C ASN A 34 8.24 5.87 -27.54
N SER A 35 7.25 6.57 -26.99
CA SER A 35 7.08 8.01 -27.23
C SER A 35 7.92 8.83 -26.23
N THR A 36 8.45 9.95 -26.70
CA THR A 36 9.06 10.99 -25.86
C THR A 36 8.08 12.11 -25.54
N SER A 37 6.77 11.80 -25.61
CA SER A 37 5.69 12.73 -25.31
C SER A 37 4.69 12.12 -24.36
N ALA A 38 4.03 12.98 -23.58
CA ALA A 38 2.84 12.66 -22.78
C ALA A 38 1.79 13.75 -23.00
N THR A 39 0.51 13.40 -23.00
CA THR A 39 -0.55 14.35 -23.31
C THR A 39 -1.70 14.19 -22.32
N LEU A 40 -2.23 15.31 -21.87
CA LEU A 40 -3.50 15.43 -21.16
C LEU A 40 -4.59 15.81 -22.16
N TYR A 41 -5.70 15.07 -22.15
CA TYR A 41 -6.90 15.35 -22.93
C TYR A 41 -8.06 15.66 -22.00
N ASP A 42 -8.92 16.61 -22.41
CA ASP A 42 -10.18 16.88 -21.71
C ASP A 42 -11.23 15.78 -21.98
N THR A 43 -12.43 15.93 -21.43
CA THR A 43 -13.54 14.99 -21.58
C THR A 43 -14.07 14.87 -23.02
N SER A 44 -13.79 15.85 -23.87
CA SER A 44 -14.12 15.85 -25.31
C SER A 44 -12.95 15.36 -26.17
N TRP A 45 -11.87 14.90 -25.54
CA TRP A 45 -10.62 14.47 -26.16
C TRP A 45 -9.86 15.59 -26.89
N ASN A 46 -10.06 16.84 -26.52
CA ASN A 46 -9.21 17.93 -26.96
C ASN A 46 -7.91 17.95 -26.15
N VAL A 47 -6.81 18.31 -26.80
CA VAL A 47 -5.52 18.45 -26.11
C VAL A 47 -5.60 19.62 -25.12
N TYR A 48 -5.37 19.29 -23.85
CA TYR A 48 -5.25 20.27 -22.77
C TYR A 48 -3.79 20.69 -22.54
N LYS A 49 -2.89 19.69 -22.49
CA LYS A 49 -1.46 19.90 -22.29
C LYS A 49 -0.67 18.79 -22.97
N THR A 50 0.44 19.13 -23.60
CA THR A 50 1.41 18.15 -24.12
C THR A 50 2.80 18.47 -23.59
N TRP A 51 3.49 17.45 -23.10
CA TRP A 51 4.92 17.44 -22.88
C TRP A 51 5.57 16.77 -24.09
N THR A 52 6.60 17.40 -24.65
CA THR A 52 7.35 16.90 -25.82
C THR A 52 8.84 16.89 -25.53
N GLY A 53 9.60 16.09 -26.26
CA GLY A 53 11.05 16.03 -26.09
C GLY A 53 11.50 15.50 -24.73
N LEU A 54 10.66 14.71 -24.08
CA LEU A 54 10.93 14.15 -22.75
C LEU A 54 12.14 13.22 -22.79
N THR A 55 12.97 13.28 -21.77
CA THR A 55 14.16 12.46 -21.61
C THR A 55 13.80 10.97 -21.51
N GLY A 56 14.34 10.14 -22.40
CA GLY A 56 13.99 8.73 -22.55
C GLY A 56 12.56 8.55 -23.08
N SER A 57 12.35 7.52 -23.87
CA SER A 57 11.00 7.15 -24.31
C SER A 57 10.24 6.44 -23.19
N THR A 58 8.92 6.54 -23.19
CA THR A 58 8.05 5.83 -22.25
C THR A 58 8.26 4.32 -22.35
N GLY A 59 8.58 3.69 -21.25
CA GLY A 59 8.71 2.25 -21.15
C GLY A 59 7.35 1.59 -20.96
N TYR A 60 6.59 2.05 -19.95
CA TYR A 60 5.31 1.45 -19.58
C TYR A 60 4.31 2.48 -19.05
N SER A 61 4.56 3.06 -17.87
CA SER A 61 3.59 3.90 -17.15
C SER A 61 4.01 5.36 -17.09
N SER A 62 3.00 6.22 -16.91
CA SER A 62 3.15 7.63 -16.61
C SER A 62 2.11 8.05 -15.58
N TYR A 63 2.52 8.86 -14.62
CA TYR A 63 1.67 9.37 -13.54
C TYR A 63 1.84 10.87 -13.37
N LEU A 64 0.76 11.54 -12.98
CA LEU A 64 0.85 12.89 -12.43
C LEU A 64 0.78 12.82 -10.91
N MET A 65 1.62 13.63 -10.28
CA MET A 65 1.50 13.99 -8.88
C MET A 65 0.93 15.41 -8.77
N PRO A 66 0.35 15.77 -7.59
CA PRO A 66 -0.19 17.11 -7.37
C PRO A 66 0.82 18.20 -7.77
N GLY A 67 0.32 19.33 -8.31
CA GLY A 67 1.18 20.35 -8.92
C GLY A 67 1.58 20.06 -10.37
N GLY A 68 1.06 18.97 -10.96
CA GLY A 68 1.29 18.60 -12.37
C GLY A 68 2.66 18.00 -12.63
N TYR A 69 3.34 17.47 -11.63
CA TYR A 69 4.61 16.75 -11.80
C TYR A 69 4.40 15.44 -12.54
N LEU A 70 5.02 15.33 -13.71
CA LEU A 70 4.95 14.14 -14.57
C LEU A 70 6.08 13.16 -14.23
N TRP A 71 5.71 11.96 -13.79
CA TRP A 71 6.60 10.84 -13.54
C TRP A 71 6.42 9.76 -14.60
N ARG A 72 7.53 9.15 -15.04
CA ARG A 72 7.48 8.12 -16.08
C ARG A 72 8.46 6.98 -15.80
N SER A 73 8.00 5.73 -15.99
CA SER A 73 8.90 4.63 -16.25
C SER A 73 9.42 4.78 -17.69
N ALA A 74 10.69 5.12 -17.84
CA ALA A 74 11.30 5.45 -19.11
C ALA A 74 12.35 4.39 -19.53
N LYS A 75 12.65 4.33 -20.81
CA LYS A 75 13.65 3.40 -21.34
C LYS A 75 15.07 3.94 -21.16
N ALA A 76 15.93 3.12 -20.57
CA ALA A 76 17.37 3.29 -20.67
C ALA A 76 17.86 2.84 -22.06
N THR A 77 18.81 3.58 -22.63
CA THR A 77 19.39 3.29 -23.94
C THR A 77 20.73 2.53 -23.86
N SER A 78 21.24 2.33 -22.65
CA SER A 78 22.51 1.65 -22.38
C SER A 78 22.56 1.06 -21.00
N GLY A 79 23.46 0.10 -20.78
CA GLY A 79 23.66 -0.54 -19.48
C GLY A 79 22.61 -1.60 -19.16
N LEU A 80 21.86 -2.08 -20.14
CA LEU A 80 20.87 -3.14 -19.93
C LEU A 80 21.59 -4.49 -19.75
N PRO A 81 21.14 -5.34 -18.80
CA PRO A 81 21.73 -6.65 -18.57
C PRO A 81 21.46 -7.60 -19.74
N VAL A 82 22.44 -8.46 -20.01
CA VAL A 82 22.29 -9.49 -21.05
C VAL A 82 21.42 -10.63 -20.52
N GLY A 83 20.41 -11.01 -21.33
CA GLY A 83 19.51 -12.12 -21.02
C GLY A 83 18.41 -11.78 -19.99
N ALA A 84 18.15 -10.49 -19.73
CA ALA A 84 16.95 -10.10 -19.01
C ALA A 84 15.69 -10.61 -19.74
N PRO A 85 14.63 -10.99 -18.99
CA PRO A 85 13.39 -11.46 -19.59
C PRO A 85 12.77 -10.47 -20.57
N GLY A 86 11.86 -10.94 -21.41
CA GLY A 86 11.02 -10.09 -22.25
C GLY A 86 10.08 -9.21 -21.43
N GLY A 87 9.39 -8.29 -22.08
CA GLY A 87 8.45 -7.36 -21.47
C GLY A 87 8.93 -5.92 -21.59
N PRO A 88 8.24 -4.94 -21.03
CA PRO A 88 8.65 -3.54 -21.06
C PRO A 88 9.83 -3.27 -20.13
N ILE A 89 11.04 -3.61 -20.57
CA ILE A 89 12.28 -3.20 -19.90
C ILE A 89 12.35 -1.68 -19.93
N CYS A 90 12.45 -1.06 -18.76
CA CYS A 90 12.52 0.38 -18.58
C CYS A 90 13.96 0.84 -18.26
N GLY A 91 14.48 0.43 -17.13
CA GLY A 91 15.84 0.76 -16.69
C GLY A 91 16.05 2.23 -16.32
N ARG A 92 14.99 3.03 -16.26
CA ARG A 92 15.06 4.48 -16.03
C ARG A 92 13.76 5.03 -15.44
N ILE A 93 13.88 6.03 -14.58
CA ILE A 93 12.78 6.88 -14.12
C ILE A 93 13.07 8.32 -14.52
N THR A 94 12.04 9.05 -14.97
CA THR A 94 12.14 10.50 -15.20
C THR A 94 11.01 11.24 -14.50
N LYS A 95 11.34 12.42 -13.94
CA LYS A 95 10.39 13.37 -13.34
C LYS A 95 10.54 14.71 -14.03
N HIS A 96 9.41 15.31 -14.41
CA HIS A 96 9.37 16.62 -15.05
C HIS A 96 8.35 17.50 -14.32
N ASP A 97 8.55 18.80 -14.32
CA ASP A 97 7.54 19.76 -13.87
C ASP A 97 6.41 19.91 -14.90
N TYR A 98 5.41 20.71 -14.56
CA TYR A 98 4.28 21.01 -15.45
C TYR A 98 4.75 21.62 -16.78
N ASN A 99 5.82 22.41 -16.79
CA ASN A 99 6.36 23.06 -18.00
C ASN A 99 7.23 22.13 -18.85
N GLY A 100 7.59 20.95 -18.35
CA GLY A 100 8.42 19.98 -19.04
C GLY A 100 9.89 20.05 -18.65
N THR A 101 10.26 20.87 -17.66
CA THR A 101 11.63 20.92 -17.13
C THR A 101 11.97 19.58 -16.48
N LEU A 102 13.11 19.00 -16.83
CA LEU A 102 13.60 17.78 -16.21
C LEU A 102 14.03 18.06 -14.77
N LEU A 103 13.38 17.38 -13.81
CA LEU A 103 13.68 17.49 -12.38
C LEU A 103 14.46 16.29 -11.85
N TRP A 104 14.32 15.12 -12.51
CA TRP A 104 15.05 13.91 -12.14
C TRP A 104 15.15 12.95 -13.32
N ASP A 105 16.33 12.32 -13.42
CA ASP A 105 16.66 11.33 -14.43
C ASP A 105 17.54 10.25 -13.79
N TYR A 106 16.93 9.19 -13.33
CA TYR A 106 17.60 8.14 -12.57
C TYR A 106 17.60 6.81 -13.32
N LYS A 107 18.77 6.18 -13.43
CA LYS A 107 18.93 4.87 -14.07
C LYS A 107 18.89 3.75 -13.04
N ILE A 108 18.09 2.73 -13.32
CA ILE A 108 17.96 1.50 -12.51
C ILE A 108 18.33 0.33 -13.40
N THR A 109 19.61 0.18 -13.68
CA THR A 109 20.15 -0.89 -14.52
C THR A 109 21.58 -1.20 -14.13
N GLY A 110 21.95 -2.47 -14.24
CA GLY A 110 23.27 -3.01 -13.95
C GLY A 110 23.48 -4.35 -14.65
N VAL A 111 24.52 -5.09 -14.27
CA VAL A 111 24.86 -6.38 -14.89
C VAL A 111 23.79 -7.43 -14.63
N ASP A 112 23.22 -7.44 -13.41
CA ASP A 112 22.32 -8.46 -12.92
C ASP A 112 20.97 -7.92 -12.44
N PHE A 113 20.63 -6.67 -12.81
CA PHE A 113 19.35 -6.07 -12.46
C PHE A 113 18.91 -5.00 -13.46
N VAL A 114 17.59 -4.81 -13.59
CA VAL A 114 17.01 -3.73 -14.40
C VAL A 114 15.56 -3.48 -13.96
N SER A 115 15.15 -2.20 -13.91
CA SER A 115 13.74 -1.88 -13.70
C SER A 115 12.92 -2.18 -14.96
N HIS A 116 11.69 -2.63 -14.71
CA HIS A 116 10.74 -2.95 -15.77
C HIS A 116 9.32 -2.52 -15.38
N HIS A 117 8.42 -2.48 -16.36
CA HIS A 117 7.02 -2.14 -16.20
C HIS A 117 6.81 -0.86 -15.37
N ASP A 118 6.35 -0.98 -14.16
CA ASP A 118 5.68 0.07 -13.42
C ASP A 118 6.57 0.76 -12.37
N ILE A 119 6.17 1.97 -12.05
CA ILE A 119 6.66 2.76 -10.92
C ILE A 119 5.47 3.32 -10.16
N ARG A 120 5.64 3.64 -8.87
CA ARG A 120 4.63 4.35 -8.09
C ARG A 120 5.24 5.53 -7.36
N PRO A 121 5.05 6.76 -7.83
CA PRO A 121 5.40 7.95 -7.05
C PRO A 121 4.62 7.99 -5.74
N MET A 122 5.31 8.30 -4.65
CA MET A 122 4.77 8.29 -3.29
C MET A 122 4.51 9.69 -2.77
N PRO A 123 3.59 9.85 -1.79
CA PRO A 123 3.27 11.16 -1.19
C PRO A 123 4.46 11.84 -0.49
N ASN A 124 5.47 11.07 -0.04
CA ASN A 124 6.70 11.59 0.57
C ASN A 124 7.73 12.11 -0.45
N GLY A 125 7.40 12.04 -1.76
CA GLY A 125 8.28 12.47 -2.84
C GLY A 125 9.24 11.40 -3.37
N ASN A 126 9.29 10.23 -2.74
CA ASN A 126 10.03 9.07 -3.22
C ASN A 126 9.26 8.32 -4.32
N VAL A 127 9.84 7.26 -4.84
CA VAL A 127 9.19 6.42 -5.86
C VAL A 127 9.49 4.95 -5.64
N LEU A 128 8.46 4.11 -5.73
CA LEU A 128 8.62 2.67 -5.83
C LEU A 128 8.91 2.27 -7.28
N ALA A 129 9.78 1.28 -7.46
CA ALA A 129 10.08 0.69 -8.76
C ALA A 129 10.17 -0.83 -8.67
N ILE A 130 9.67 -1.49 -9.71
CA ILE A 130 9.81 -2.93 -9.91
C ILE A 130 11.12 -3.21 -10.62
N VAL A 131 11.90 -4.17 -10.10
CA VAL A 131 13.25 -4.47 -10.61
C VAL A 131 13.44 -5.97 -10.71
N TYR A 132 13.79 -6.45 -11.89
CA TYR A 132 14.34 -7.80 -12.06
C TYR A 132 15.71 -7.91 -11.38
N GLU A 133 15.95 -9.01 -10.70
CA GLU A 133 17.27 -9.39 -10.17
C GLU A 133 17.65 -10.80 -10.64
N LYS A 134 18.85 -10.96 -11.20
CA LYS A 134 19.29 -12.23 -11.76
C LYS A 134 19.77 -13.20 -10.67
N LYS A 135 19.31 -14.42 -10.75
CA LYS A 135 19.80 -15.54 -9.94
C LYS A 135 20.46 -16.60 -10.80
N THR A 136 21.59 -17.12 -10.31
CA THR A 136 22.38 -18.16 -10.95
C THR A 136 21.83 -19.56 -10.64
N ALA A 137 22.23 -20.57 -11.42
CA ALA A 137 21.86 -21.97 -11.19
C ALA A 137 22.16 -22.44 -9.75
N THR A 138 23.30 -22.04 -9.19
CA THR A 138 23.69 -22.38 -7.82
C THR A 138 22.72 -21.78 -6.78
N GLN A 139 22.36 -20.52 -6.94
CA GLN A 139 21.39 -19.85 -6.05
C GLN A 139 20.01 -20.49 -6.16
N ILE A 140 19.57 -20.81 -7.39
CA ILE A 140 18.27 -21.42 -7.67
C ILE A 140 18.20 -22.83 -7.04
N ALA A 141 19.24 -23.64 -7.21
CA ALA A 141 19.31 -24.97 -6.62
C ALA A 141 19.33 -24.94 -5.07
N ALA A 142 19.96 -23.92 -4.48
CA ALA A 142 20.01 -23.74 -3.01
C ALA A 142 18.64 -23.51 -2.36
N VAL A 143 17.64 -23.10 -3.14
CA VAL A 143 16.25 -22.89 -2.69
C VAL A 143 15.25 -23.89 -3.29
N GLY A 144 15.75 -24.97 -3.93
CA GLY A 144 14.93 -26.06 -4.45
C GLY A 144 14.31 -25.83 -5.84
N GLY A 145 14.78 -24.80 -6.57
CA GLY A 145 14.44 -24.61 -7.98
C GLY A 145 15.34 -25.43 -8.91
N THR A 146 14.96 -25.59 -10.17
CA THR A 146 15.64 -26.46 -11.16
C THR A 146 16.16 -25.71 -12.38
N LEU A 147 15.90 -24.42 -12.51
CA LEU A 147 16.34 -23.62 -13.65
C LEU A 147 17.82 -23.23 -13.55
N THR A 148 18.44 -22.93 -14.69
CA THR A 148 19.84 -22.47 -14.76
C THR A 148 19.96 -20.95 -14.63
N THR A 149 18.89 -20.23 -14.88
CA THR A 149 18.81 -18.77 -14.73
C THR A 149 17.38 -18.39 -14.41
N MET A 150 17.19 -17.48 -13.48
CA MET A 150 15.90 -16.91 -13.09
C MET A 150 16.07 -15.42 -12.81
N TRP A 151 15.03 -14.66 -13.09
CA TRP A 151 14.94 -13.24 -12.80
C TRP A 151 13.71 -12.99 -11.92
N PRO A 152 13.78 -13.30 -10.62
CA PRO A 152 12.74 -12.87 -9.69
C PRO A 152 12.72 -11.35 -9.58
N ASP A 153 11.61 -10.85 -9.02
CA ASP A 153 11.41 -9.42 -8.84
C ASP A 153 11.78 -8.99 -7.42
N LYS A 154 12.21 -7.74 -7.32
CA LYS A 154 12.27 -6.96 -6.10
C LYS A 154 11.55 -5.63 -6.29
N ILE A 155 11.08 -5.04 -5.20
CA ILE A 155 10.50 -3.70 -5.16
C ILE A 155 11.42 -2.82 -4.34
N ILE A 156 11.78 -1.65 -4.88
CA ILE A 156 12.68 -0.70 -4.22
C ILE A 156 12.01 0.66 -4.07
N GLU A 157 12.22 1.33 -2.94
CA GLU A 157 11.90 2.75 -2.75
C GLU A 157 13.15 3.58 -2.93
N ILE A 158 13.05 4.61 -3.77
CA ILE A 158 14.17 5.47 -4.12
C ILE A 158 13.85 6.91 -3.74
N GLN A 159 14.74 7.51 -2.95
CA GLN A 159 14.74 8.93 -2.63
C GLN A 159 15.62 9.68 -3.63
N GLN A 160 15.07 10.74 -4.23
CA GLN A 160 15.84 11.65 -5.07
C GLN A 160 16.86 12.43 -4.23
N THR A 161 18.14 12.42 -4.64
CA THR A 161 19.21 13.17 -3.98
C THR A 161 19.87 14.22 -4.88
N GLY A 162 19.52 14.25 -6.16
CA GLY A 162 20.00 15.21 -7.16
C GLY A 162 19.34 14.99 -8.49
N LEU A 163 19.76 15.71 -9.53
CA LEU A 163 19.17 15.61 -10.87
C LEU A 163 19.29 14.20 -11.47
N THR A 164 20.40 13.51 -11.21
CA THR A 164 20.69 12.18 -11.77
C THR A 164 21.05 11.15 -10.69
N THR A 165 20.89 11.51 -9.42
CA THR A 165 21.26 10.66 -8.28
C THR A 165 20.04 10.35 -7.40
N GLY A 166 20.08 9.19 -6.76
CA GLY A 166 19.08 8.74 -5.81
C GLY A 166 19.67 7.72 -4.85
N THR A 167 19.05 7.55 -3.71
CA THR A 167 19.41 6.54 -2.69
C THR A 167 18.25 5.57 -2.55
N ILE A 168 18.52 4.26 -2.61
CA ILE A 168 17.55 3.23 -2.23
C ILE A 168 17.43 3.32 -0.71
N VAL A 169 16.23 3.64 -0.23
CA VAL A 169 15.95 3.83 1.20
C VAL A 169 15.21 2.63 1.80
N TRP A 170 14.60 1.80 0.95
CA TRP A 170 13.95 0.56 1.32
C TRP A 170 13.94 -0.40 0.12
N GLU A 171 14.04 -1.70 0.38
CA GLU A 171 13.87 -2.74 -0.62
C GLU A 171 13.29 -4.02 -0.02
N TRP A 172 12.50 -4.71 -0.84
CA TRP A 172 11.91 -6.02 -0.61
C TRP A 172 12.24 -6.95 -1.77
N HIS A 173 12.63 -8.16 -1.48
CA HIS A 173 13.00 -9.17 -2.46
C HIS A 173 12.08 -10.37 -2.38
N ALA A 174 11.44 -10.75 -3.48
CA ALA A 174 10.67 -12.00 -3.54
C ALA A 174 11.52 -13.23 -3.17
N TRP A 175 12.82 -13.12 -3.36
CA TRP A 175 13.80 -14.17 -3.08
C TRP A 175 13.96 -14.50 -1.59
N ASP A 176 13.63 -13.60 -0.71
CA ASP A 176 13.76 -13.79 0.74
C ASP A 176 12.56 -14.52 1.36
N HIS A 177 11.44 -14.66 0.59
CA HIS A 177 10.17 -15.22 1.06
C HIS A 177 9.76 -16.48 0.30
N LEU A 178 10.71 -17.42 0.13
CA LEU A 178 10.51 -18.61 -0.67
C LEU A 178 10.16 -19.84 0.17
N MET A 179 9.29 -20.69 -0.38
CA MET A 179 9.03 -22.05 0.09
C MET A 179 9.10 -23.08 -1.04
N GLN A 180 9.26 -24.35 -0.68
CA GLN A 180 9.11 -25.49 -1.57
C GLN A 180 8.80 -26.76 -0.74
N ASN A 181 8.23 -27.79 -1.38
CA ASN A 181 7.86 -29.05 -0.76
C ASN A 181 8.50 -30.27 -1.45
N THR A 182 9.56 -30.07 -2.22
CA THR A 182 10.19 -31.11 -3.05
C THR A 182 11.48 -31.65 -2.47
N ASN A 183 12.18 -30.86 -1.62
CA ASN A 183 13.46 -31.25 -1.02
C ASN A 183 13.50 -30.88 0.47
N SER A 184 13.31 -31.86 1.34
CA SER A 184 13.29 -31.69 2.80
C SER A 184 14.65 -31.37 3.43
N ALA A 185 15.75 -31.42 2.66
CA ALA A 185 17.08 -31.06 3.16
C ALA A 185 17.36 -29.54 3.12
N LEU A 186 16.50 -28.75 2.46
CA LEU A 186 16.68 -27.29 2.34
C LEU A 186 15.90 -26.55 3.43
N SER A 187 16.41 -25.39 3.84
CA SER A 187 15.86 -24.60 4.94
C SER A 187 14.47 -24.03 4.67
N ASN A 188 14.12 -23.81 3.40
CA ASN A 188 12.80 -23.31 2.97
C ASN A 188 11.79 -24.43 2.68
N TYR A 189 12.07 -25.66 3.15
CA TYR A 189 11.15 -26.79 3.00
C TYR A 189 9.94 -26.64 3.92
N VAL A 190 8.76 -26.85 3.34
CA VAL A 190 7.50 -27.00 4.06
C VAL A 190 6.82 -28.31 3.65
N SER A 191 6.22 -29.03 4.58
CA SER A 191 5.55 -30.30 4.28
C SER A 191 4.23 -30.11 3.54
N ASN A 192 3.55 -28.99 3.79
CA ASN A 192 2.28 -28.62 3.17
C ASN A 192 2.31 -27.13 2.78
N LEU A 193 2.25 -26.85 1.49
CA LEU A 193 2.27 -25.48 0.96
C LEU A 193 1.09 -24.62 1.44
N ALA A 194 -0.08 -25.24 1.67
CA ALA A 194 -1.29 -24.51 2.07
C ALA A 194 -1.23 -23.93 3.48
N ASP A 195 -0.32 -24.41 4.31
CA ASP A 195 -0.11 -23.90 5.67
C ASP A 195 0.76 -22.62 5.69
N HIS A 196 1.36 -22.28 4.54
CA HIS A 196 2.28 -21.15 4.37
C HIS A 196 1.89 -20.22 3.23
N PRO A 197 0.66 -19.66 3.25
CA PRO A 197 0.19 -18.74 2.20
C PRO A 197 0.98 -17.43 2.15
N GLU A 198 1.75 -17.12 3.21
CA GLU A 198 2.63 -15.96 3.33
C GLU A 198 3.92 -16.08 2.52
N LEU A 199 4.24 -17.27 1.98
CA LEU A 199 5.46 -17.53 1.22
C LEU A 199 5.18 -17.82 -0.25
N LEU A 200 6.20 -17.60 -1.09
CA LEU A 200 6.17 -17.84 -2.53
C LEU A 200 6.75 -19.22 -2.85
N ASN A 201 5.97 -20.08 -3.47
CA ASN A 201 6.45 -21.39 -3.91
C ASN A 201 7.34 -21.25 -5.15
N ILE A 202 8.66 -21.48 -5.00
CA ILE A 202 9.66 -21.35 -6.08
C ILE A 202 9.33 -22.26 -7.28
N ASN A 203 8.59 -23.33 -7.06
CA ASN A 203 8.19 -24.30 -8.08
C ASN A 203 6.79 -24.01 -8.69
N ALA A 204 6.13 -22.92 -8.27
CA ALA A 204 4.89 -22.47 -8.92
C ALA A 204 5.22 -21.77 -10.25
N ASN A 205 4.73 -22.32 -11.37
CA ASN A 205 4.95 -21.80 -12.74
C ASN A 205 6.43 -21.41 -13.01
N PRO A 206 7.41 -22.29 -12.78
CA PRO A 206 8.82 -21.94 -12.88
C PRO A 206 9.21 -21.56 -14.31
N SER A 207 9.80 -20.39 -14.46
CA SER A 207 10.33 -19.89 -15.72
C SER A 207 11.50 -18.93 -15.45
N SER A 208 12.29 -18.62 -16.48
CA SER A 208 13.32 -17.59 -16.34
C SER A 208 12.72 -16.24 -15.93
N ASP A 209 11.55 -15.90 -16.44
CA ASP A 209 10.73 -14.75 -16.09
C ASP A 209 9.64 -15.18 -15.09
N TRP A 210 10.04 -15.39 -13.83
CA TRP A 210 9.22 -16.14 -12.89
C TRP A 210 7.94 -15.44 -12.44
N LEU A 211 8.06 -14.22 -11.92
CA LEU A 211 6.90 -13.46 -11.41
C LEU A 211 6.31 -12.55 -12.50
N HIS A 212 7.18 -11.89 -13.27
CA HIS A 212 6.78 -10.87 -14.24
C HIS A 212 5.85 -9.85 -13.60
N THR A 213 6.33 -9.22 -12.51
CA THR A 213 5.58 -8.19 -11.79
C THR A 213 5.35 -6.99 -12.69
N ASN A 214 4.10 -6.54 -12.81
CA ASN A 214 3.72 -5.58 -13.84
C ASN A 214 2.85 -4.42 -13.38
N GLY A 215 2.52 -4.37 -12.10
CA GLY A 215 1.83 -3.28 -11.43
C GLY A 215 2.30 -3.17 -9.99
N VAL A 216 2.52 -1.95 -9.52
CA VAL A 216 2.85 -1.64 -8.14
C VAL A 216 2.04 -0.43 -7.68
N ASP A 217 1.48 -0.50 -6.46
CA ASP A 217 0.77 0.61 -5.86
C ASP A 217 1.09 0.72 -4.36
N TYR A 218 0.89 1.88 -3.79
CA TYR A 218 1.18 2.20 -2.40
C TYR A 218 -0.05 2.73 -1.69
N ASN A 219 -0.37 2.15 -0.54
CA ASN A 219 -1.42 2.62 0.34
C ASN A 219 -0.81 3.38 1.54
N PRO A 220 -0.85 4.71 1.56
CA PRO A 220 -0.23 5.51 2.63
C PRO A 220 -0.93 5.38 3.98
N MET A 221 -2.18 4.95 4.02
CA MET A 221 -2.94 4.76 5.25
C MET A 221 -2.52 3.48 5.98
N LEU A 222 -2.22 2.43 5.23
CA LEU A 222 -1.79 1.13 5.76
C LEU A 222 -0.27 0.99 5.78
N ASP A 223 0.44 1.84 5.06
CA ASP A 223 1.86 1.71 4.75
C ASP A 223 2.17 0.33 4.14
N GLN A 224 1.40 -0.02 3.11
CA GLN A 224 1.48 -1.30 2.43
C GLN A 224 1.64 -1.11 0.92
N ILE A 225 2.24 -2.08 0.27
CA ILE A 225 2.41 -2.14 -1.18
C ILE A 225 1.56 -3.26 -1.74
N SER A 226 0.75 -2.98 -2.79
CA SER A 226 0.14 -4.02 -3.63
C SER A 226 0.93 -4.18 -4.93
N TRP A 227 0.95 -5.41 -5.44
CA TRP A 227 1.57 -5.70 -6.73
C TRP A 227 0.86 -6.84 -7.47
N SER A 228 0.95 -6.84 -8.80
CA SER A 228 0.38 -7.87 -9.66
C SER A 228 1.46 -8.68 -10.35
N SER A 229 1.28 -10.00 -10.38
CA SER A 229 2.15 -10.93 -11.11
C SER A 229 1.42 -11.53 -12.31
N HIS A 230 1.99 -11.27 -13.50
CA HIS A 230 1.51 -11.84 -14.75
C HIS A 230 1.56 -13.37 -14.76
N ASN A 231 2.72 -13.94 -14.39
CA ASN A 231 2.98 -15.37 -14.54
C ASN A 231 2.44 -16.21 -13.39
N GLN A 232 2.27 -15.63 -12.20
CA GLN A 232 1.62 -16.28 -11.07
C GLN A 232 0.09 -16.11 -11.10
N HIS A 233 -0.41 -15.13 -11.87
CA HIS A 233 -1.85 -14.83 -11.97
C HIS A 233 -2.45 -14.44 -10.61
N GLU A 234 -1.76 -13.62 -9.84
CA GLU A 234 -2.17 -13.19 -8.51
C GLU A 234 -1.92 -11.70 -8.29
N TRP A 235 -2.69 -11.12 -7.38
CA TRP A 235 -2.42 -9.86 -6.71
C TRP A 235 -1.89 -10.15 -5.32
N TYR A 236 -0.96 -9.34 -4.85
CA TYR A 236 -0.30 -9.51 -3.56
C TYR A 236 -0.28 -8.20 -2.78
N ILE A 237 -0.19 -8.31 -1.45
CA ILE A 237 0.05 -7.18 -0.55
C ILE A 237 1.19 -7.57 0.39
N ILE A 238 2.12 -6.62 0.61
CA ILE A 238 3.24 -6.72 1.55
C ILE A 238 3.28 -5.50 2.47
N ASP A 239 3.95 -5.63 3.61
CA ASP A 239 4.16 -4.54 4.58
C ASP A 239 5.33 -3.66 4.14
N HIS A 240 5.08 -2.37 3.96
CA HIS A 240 6.13 -1.38 3.66
C HIS A 240 6.62 -0.66 4.91
N SER A 241 5.90 -0.73 6.03
CA SER A 241 6.28 -0.09 7.31
C SER A 241 7.52 -0.71 7.98
N THR A 242 8.12 -1.69 7.32
CA THR A 242 9.34 -2.39 7.72
C THR A 242 10.59 -1.58 7.43
N THR A 243 11.66 -1.83 8.17
CA THR A 243 13.01 -1.53 7.69
C THR A 243 13.39 -2.54 6.59
N THR A 244 14.41 -2.25 5.77
CA THR A 244 14.92 -3.22 4.77
C THR A 244 15.31 -4.56 5.41
N ALA A 245 15.88 -4.54 6.62
CA ALA A 245 16.24 -5.76 7.34
C ALA A 245 15.00 -6.58 7.78
N GLU A 246 13.93 -5.91 8.22
CA GLU A 246 12.65 -6.56 8.53
C GLU A 246 11.95 -7.04 7.24
N ALA A 247 12.03 -6.26 6.15
CA ALA A 247 11.49 -6.64 4.84
C ALA A 247 12.16 -7.91 4.27
N ALA A 248 13.38 -8.23 4.66
CA ALA A 248 14.08 -9.47 4.33
C ALA A 248 13.82 -10.61 5.35
N SER A 249 12.94 -10.39 6.34
CA SER A 249 12.67 -11.33 7.44
C SER A 249 11.18 -11.65 7.55
N HIS A 250 10.83 -12.56 8.48
CA HIS A 250 9.45 -13.00 8.75
C HIS A 250 8.83 -12.28 9.96
N SER A 251 9.39 -11.17 10.42
CA SER A 251 8.88 -10.42 11.57
C SER A 251 9.25 -8.93 11.47
N GLY A 252 8.45 -8.07 12.08
CA GLY A 252 8.60 -6.61 12.05
C GLY A 252 7.51 -5.91 11.26
N GLY A 253 7.62 -4.59 11.17
CA GLY A 253 6.60 -3.72 10.58
C GLY A 253 5.31 -3.64 11.39
N ASN A 254 4.31 -2.93 10.88
CA ASN A 254 2.99 -2.76 11.51
C ASN A 254 2.19 -4.07 11.54
N SER A 255 2.42 -4.97 10.58
CA SER A 255 1.79 -6.29 10.51
C SER A 255 2.37 -7.29 11.49
N GLY A 256 3.62 -7.08 11.94
CA GLY A 256 4.41 -8.02 12.72
C GLY A 256 4.99 -9.19 11.92
N LYS A 257 4.84 -9.19 10.57
CA LYS A 257 5.21 -10.31 9.69
C LYS A 257 6.44 -10.02 8.80
N GLY A 258 7.12 -8.91 9.04
CA GLY A 258 8.24 -8.51 8.19
C GLY A 258 7.83 -8.35 6.73
N GLY A 259 8.60 -8.90 5.79
CA GLY A 259 8.32 -8.83 4.36
C GLY A 259 7.47 -9.97 3.81
N ASP A 260 6.91 -10.85 4.65
CA ASP A 260 6.03 -11.93 4.20
C ASP A 260 4.78 -11.38 3.50
N ILE A 261 4.21 -12.18 2.59
CA ILE A 261 2.97 -11.85 1.90
C ILE A 261 1.83 -11.75 2.93
N LEU A 262 1.25 -10.57 3.09
CA LEU A 262 0.12 -10.34 3.99
C LEU A 262 -1.20 -10.84 3.41
N TYR A 263 -1.34 -10.70 2.10
CA TYR A 263 -2.53 -11.07 1.34
C TYR A 263 -2.17 -11.44 -0.08
N ARG A 264 -2.84 -12.45 -0.62
CA ARG A 264 -2.74 -12.85 -2.03
C ARG A 264 -4.08 -13.31 -2.57
N TRP A 265 -4.36 -13.01 -3.85
CA TRP A 265 -5.65 -13.33 -4.47
C TRP A 265 -5.51 -13.61 -5.95
N GLY A 266 -6.25 -14.62 -6.43
CA GLY A 266 -6.42 -14.91 -7.85
C GLY A 266 -6.08 -16.33 -8.27
N ASN A 267 -5.07 -16.98 -7.68
CA ASN A 267 -4.65 -18.33 -8.05
C ASN A 267 -4.16 -19.16 -6.84
N PRO A 268 -5.07 -19.66 -6.00
CA PRO A 268 -4.70 -20.40 -4.80
C PRO A 268 -3.97 -21.73 -5.06
N GLN A 269 -3.93 -22.20 -6.31
CA GLN A 269 -3.16 -23.37 -6.71
C GLN A 269 -1.65 -23.18 -6.45
N ASN A 270 -1.12 -21.96 -6.55
CA ASN A 270 0.31 -21.66 -6.39
C ASN A 270 0.85 -22.01 -5.00
N TYR A 271 -0.01 -22.03 -3.98
CA TYR A 271 0.35 -22.37 -2.61
C TYR A 271 -0.50 -23.52 -2.03
N GLY A 272 -1.05 -24.37 -2.90
CA GLY A 272 -1.70 -25.62 -2.49
C GLY A 272 -3.09 -25.47 -1.85
N ALA A 273 -3.65 -24.25 -1.76
CA ALA A 273 -4.96 -24.00 -1.16
C ALA A 273 -6.12 -24.05 -2.17
N GLY A 274 -5.90 -24.65 -3.34
CA GLY A 274 -6.90 -24.79 -4.40
C GLY A 274 -6.37 -25.54 -5.61
N ASN A 275 -7.16 -25.54 -6.67
CA ASN A 275 -6.81 -26.16 -7.95
C ASN A 275 -7.13 -25.22 -9.12
N ALA A 276 -6.97 -25.69 -10.36
CA ALA A 276 -7.15 -24.86 -11.56
C ALA A 276 -8.55 -24.24 -11.69
N SER A 277 -9.60 -24.84 -11.10
CA SER A 277 -10.96 -24.28 -11.11
C SER A 277 -11.15 -23.10 -10.17
N ASN A 278 -10.28 -22.94 -9.19
CA ASN A 278 -10.29 -21.81 -8.25
C ASN A 278 -9.55 -20.58 -8.78
N LYS A 279 -8.89 -20.69 -9.94
CA LYS A 279 -8.14 -19.60 -10.55
C LYS A 279 -9.08 -18.55 -11.14
N ILE A 280 -9.09 -17.36 -10.53
CA ILE A 280 -9.92 -16.21 -10.93
C ILE A 280 -9.17 -15.29 -11.90
N LEU A 281 -7.90 -14.98 -11.60
CA LEU A 281 -7.07 -14.13 -12.45
C LEU A 281 -6.35 -14.97 -13.51
N LYS A 282 -6.35 -14.46 -14.75
CA LYS A 282 -5.64 -15.07 -15.88
C LYS A 282 -4.90 -13.99 -16.64
N VAL A 283 -3.58 -13.94 -16.47
CA VAL A 283 -2.76 -12.83 -16.98
C VAL A 283 -3.29 -11.51 -16.43
N THR A 284 -2.77 -11.03 -15.32
CA THR A 284 -3.29 -9.85 -14.65
C THR A 284 -2.31 -8.69 -14.68
N HIS A 285 -2.83 -7.45 -14.61
CA HIS A 285 -2.06 -6.21 -14.58
C HIS A 285 -2.68 -5.20 -13.62
N ASP A 286 -1.90 -4.19 -13.23
CA ASP A 286 -2.36 -2.97 -12.56
C ASP A 286 -3.10 -3.23 -11.23
N ALA A 287 -2.59 -4.12 -10.36
CA ALA A 287 -3.13 -4.24 -9.00
C ALA A 287 -2.90 -2.91 -8.26
N HIS A 288 -3.99 -2.31 -7.78
CA HIS A 288 -3.95 -1.02 -7.06
C HIS A 288 -5.16 -0.88 -6.13
N TRP A 289 -5.05 0.00 -5.14
CA TRP A 289 -6.19 0.39 -4.33
C TRP A 289 -7.02 1.46 -5.01
N ALA A 290 -8.35 1.33 -4.90
CA ALA A 290 -9.26 2.44 -5.24
C ALA A 290 -8.94 3.65 -4.35
N ASP A 291 -8.74 4.81 -4.99
CA ASP A 291 -8.35 6.05 -4.33
C ASP A 291 -9.38 6.49 -3.28
N GLU A 292 -8.92 7.25 -2.29
CA GLU A 292 -9.73 7.77 -1.19
C GLU A 292 -10.91 8.65 -1.65
N PHE A 293 -10.78 9.30 -2.82
CA PHE A 293 -11.87 10.08 -3.42
C PHE A 293 -12.82 9.25 -4.28
N SER A 294 -12.54 7.98 -4.54
CA SER A 294 -13.47 7.09 -5.24
C SER A 294 -14.70 6.80 -4.37
N THR A 295 -15.75 6.27 -4.99
CA THR A 295 -16.95 5.83 -4.25
C THR A 295 -16.73 4.50 -3.51
N VAL A 296 -15.59 3.85 -3.72
CA VAL A 296 -15.23 2.53 -3.17
C VAL A 296 -13.80 2.51 -2.61
N PRO A 297 -13.41 3.48 -1.76
CA PRO A 297 -12.04 3.62 -1.29
C PRO A 297 -11.54 2.35 -0.60
N GLY A 298 -10.27 2.02 -0.83
CA GLY A 298 -9.62 0.87 -0.21
C GLY A 298 -9.95 -0.49 -0.82
N ARG A 299 -10.83 -0.59 -1.83
CA ARG A 299 -10.96 -1.83 -2.61
C ARG A 299 -9.67 -2.10 -3.37
N LEU A 300 -9.25 -3.36 -3.41
CA LEU A 300 -8.18 -3.79 -4.29
C LEU A 300 -8.75 -4.05 -5.68
N CYS A 301 -8.15 -3.45 -6.69
CA CYS A 301 -8.63 -3.40 -8.07
C CYS A 301 -7.53 -3.81 -9.04
N GLY A 302 -7.89 -4.21 -10.25
CA GLY A 302 -6.92 -4.48 -11.30
C GLY A 302 -7.55 -4.97 -12.60
N TYR A 303 -6.69 -5.11 -13.59
CA TYR A 303 -7.06 -5.57 -14.93
C TYR A 303 -6.78 -7.07 -15.07
N ASN A 304 -7.81 -7.84 -15.38
CA ASN A 304 -7.71 -9.28 -15.61
C ASN A 304 -7.82 -9.55 -17.11
N ASN A 305 -6.72 -9.86 -17.75
CA ASN A 305 -6.60 -9.90 -19.21
C ASN A 305 -7.50 -10.98 -19.86
N ALA A 306 -7.73 -12.10 -19.19
CA ALA A 306 -8.60 -13.16 -19.66
C ALA A 306 -9.65 -13.57 -18.62
N GLY A 307 -10.30 -12.57 -17.98
CA GLY A 307 -11.18 -12.76 -16.83
C GLY A 307 -12.45 -13.58 -17.11
N VAL A 308 -12.99 -13.55 -18.31
CA VAL A 308 -14.13 -14.39 -18.72
C VAL A 308 -13.66 -15.54 -19.61
N SER A 309 -12.88 -15.22 -20.63
CA SER A 309 -12.35 -16.17 -21.62
C SER A 309 -11.01 -15.66 -22.15
N ASN A 310 -10.34 -16.46 -22.94
CA ASN A 310 -9.04 -16.07 -23.52
C ASN A 310 -9.11 -14.84 -24.46
N ASN A 311 -10.30 -14.36 -24.78
CA ASN A 311 -10.52 -13.21 -25.66
C ASN A 311 -11.38 -12.12 -25.02
N GLN A 312 -11.54 -12.16 -23.67
CA GLN A 312 -12.38 -11.21 -22.96
C GLN A 312 -11.72 -10.76 -21.65
N SER A 313 -11.28 -9.53 -21.63
CA SER A 313 -10.73 -8.90 -20.42
C SER A 313 -11.81 -8.41 -19.47
N THR A 314 -11.45 -8.27 -18.19
CA THR A 314 -12.32 -7.70 -17.16
C THR A 314 -11.54 -6.72 -16.29
N ALA A 315 -12.26 -5.75 -15.73
CA ALA A 315 -11.81 -4.92 -14.62
C ALA A 315 -12.43 -5.48 -13.34
N ASP A 316 -11.61 -6.02 -12.46
CA ASP A 316 -12.04 -6.72 -11.25
C ASP A 316 -11.74 -5.88 -10.00
N GLN A 317 -12.64 -5.95 -9.02
CA GLN A 317 -12.51 -5.30 -7.71
C GLN A 317 -12.86 -6.29 -6.61
N ILE A 318 -12.13 -6.26 -5.51
CA ILE A 318 -12.39 -7.07 -4.32
C ILE A 318 -12.38 -6.24 -3.05
N ILE A 319 -13.18 -6.66 -2.07
CA ILE A 319 -13.09 -6.23 -0.68
C ILE A 319 -12.22 -7.25 0.03
N THR A 320 -11.04 -6.83 0.45
CA THR A 320 -10.10 -7.69 1.17
C THR A 320 -10.57 -7.92 2.62
N PRO A 321 -10.30 -9.10 3.21
CA PRO A 321 -10.68 -9.39 4.60
C PRO A 321 -9.69 -8.75 5.60
N ILE A 322 -9.52 -7.43 5.48
CA ILE A 322 -8.57 -6.67 6.29
C ILE A 322 -8.96 -6.66 7.77
N ASN A 323 -7.97 -6.81 8.65
CA ASN A 323 -8.09 -6.71 10.09
C ASN A 323 -6.86 -5.97 10.66
N GLY A 324 -7.00 -4.69 10.95
CA GLY A 324 -5.87 -3.81 11.27
C GLY A 324 -4.91 -3.72 10.08
N TYR A 325 -3.67 -4.12 10.29
CA TYR A 325 -2.64 -4.19 9.25
C TYR A 325 -2.49 -5.60 8.62
N ASN A 326 -3.32 -6.54 9.03
CA ASN A 326 -3.30 -7.93 8.58
C ASN A 326 -4.57 -8.29 7.80
N TYR A 327 -4.63 -9.50 7.28
CA TYR A 327 -5.75 -10.04 6.52
C TYR A 327 -6.15 -11.39 7.09
N THR A 328 -7.46 -11.57 7.32
CA THR A 328 -7.98 -12.80 7.89
C THR A 328 -7.89 -13.95 6.89
N ILE A 329 -7.37 -15.08 7.35
CA ILE A 329 -7.32 -16.34 6.59
C ILE A 329 -7.64 -17.51 7.52
N THR A 330 -8.32 -18.53 6.98
CA THR A 330 -8.46 -19.83 7.65
C THR A 330 -7.25 -20.70 7.29
N ALA A 331 -6.62 -21.31 8.26
CA ALA A 331 -5.45 -22.17 8.05
C ALA A 331 -5.73 -23.24 6.97
N GLY A 332 -4.78 -23.44 6.07
CA GLY A 332 -4.89 -24.40 4.97
C GLY A 332 -5.89 -24.03 3.86
N SER A 333 -6.46 -22.82 3.90
CA SER A 333 -7.46 -22.36 2.92
C SER A 333 -6.93 -21.20 2.08
N ALA A 334 -7.63 -20.89 0.98
CA ALA A 334 -7.37 -19.68 0.20
C ALA A 334 -7.87 -18.43 0.93
N PHE A 335 -7.20 -17.30 0.70
CA PHE A 335 -7.72 -16.00 1.13
C PHE A 335 -9.08 -15.69 0.47
N LEU A 336 -9.96 -15.08 1.25
CA LEU A 336 -11.23 -14.56 0.75
C LEU A 336 -11.05 -13.15 0.12
N PRO A 337 -11.97 -12.72 -0.76
CA PRO A 337 -13.17 -13.43 -1.23
C PRO A 337 -12.82 -14.52 -2.25
N ALA A 338 -13.65 -15.57 -2.32
CA ALA A 338 -13.46 -16.66 -3.28
C ALA A 338 -13.67 -16.23 -4.75
N THR A 339 -14.28 -15.07 -4.98
CA THR A 339 -14.48 -14.45 -6.29
C THR A 339 -14.44 -12.93 -6.16
N TYR A 340 -14.50 -12.22 -7.29
CA TYR A 340 -14.55 -10.76 -7.30
C TYR A 340 -15.81 -10.21 -6.58
N THR A 341 -15.66 -9.04 -5.97
CA THR A 341 -16.77 -8.28 -5.38
C THR A 341 -17.56 -7.54 -6.46
N HIS A 342 -16.83 -6.97 -7.43
CA HIS A 342 -17.39 -6.30 -8.60
C HIS A 342 -16.53 -6.63 -9.82
N ARG A 343 -17.19 -6.76 -10.98
CA ARG A 343 -16.52 -7.01 -12.25
C ARG A 343 -17.20 -6.25 -13.38
N ASN A 344 -16.45 -5.43 -14.08
CA ASN A 344 -16.86 -4.94 -15.39
C ASN A 344 -16.26 -5.83 -16.48
N THR A 345 -17.15 -6.43 -17.28
CA THR A 345 -16.74 -7.13 -18.50
C THR A 345 -16.47 -6.10 -19.58
N VAL A 346 -15.21 -6.03 -20.02
CA VAL A 346 -14.75 -5.01 -20.97
C VAL A 346 -15.17 -5.45 -22.39
N SER A 347 -16.46 -5.38 -22.68
CA SER A 347 -17.05 -5.87 -23.94
C SER A 347 -16.41 -5.21 -25.15
N GLY A 348 -15.99 -6.02 -26.13
CA GLY A 348 -15.31 -5.55 -27.35
C GLY A 348 -13.94 -4.93 -27.10
N MET A 349 -13.35 -5.13 -25.91
CA MET A 349 -11.97 -4.81 -25.60
C MET A 349 -11.28 -6.04 -25.03
N TYR A 350 -10.22 -6.46 -25.68
CA TYR A 350 -9.36 -7.52 -25.22
C TYR A 350 -7.91 -7.06 -25.29
N SER A 351 -7.20 -7.24 -24.19
CA SER A 351 -5.76 -7.04 -24.15
C SER A 351 -5.11 -8.33 -23.67
N SER A 352 -4.36 -8.99 -24.52
CA SER A 352 -3.62 -10.21 -24.17
C SER A 352 -2.51 -9.94 -23.14
N ASN A 353 -2.04 -8.71 -23.09
CA ASN A 353 -1.02 -8.20 -22.16
C ASN A 353 -1.30 -6.75 -21.86
N GLU A 354 -0.66 -6.23 -20.79
CA GLU A 354 -0.84 -4.86 -20.31
C GLU A 354 -2.31 -4.52 -20.01
N GLY A 355 -2.61 -3.28 -19.74
CA GLY A 355 -3.93 -2.79 -19.39
C GLY A 355 -3.95 -2.22 -17.97
N GLY A 356 -4.93 -1.36 -17.73
CA GLY A 356 -5.09 -0.72 -16.43
C GLY A 356 -6.51 -0.25 -16.20
N THR A 357 -6.82 -0.03 -14.92
CA THR A 357 -8.13 0.46 -14.48
C THR A 357 -7.97 1.63 -13.51
N GLN A 358 -9.05 2.38 -13.29
CA GLN A 358 -9.13 3.41 -12.26
C GLN A 358 -10.58 3.61 -11.84
N GLN A 359 -10.85 3.55 -10.54
CA GLN A 359 -12.14 3.89 -9.97
C GLN A 359 -12.24 5.41 -9.81
N LEU A 360 -13.26 6.01 -10.42
CA LEU A 360 -13.41 7.45 -10.47
C LEU A 360 -14.34 7.97 -9.35
N PRO A 361 -14.20 9.26 -8.95
CA PRO A 361 -14.98 9.83 -7.85
C PRO A 361 -16.49 9.85 -8.03
N ASN A 362 -16.98 9.77 -9.26
CA ASN A 362 -18.42 9.69 -9.56
C ASN A 362 -18.97 8.25 -9.62
N GLY A 363 -18.16 7.24 -9.27
CA GLY A 363 -18.51 5.82 -9.30
C GLY A 363 -18.32 5.14 -10.65
N ASN A 364 -17.82 5.86 -11.64
CA ASN A 364 -17.42 5.28 -12.92
C ASN A 364 -16.07 4.54 -12.81
N GLU A 365 -15.78 3.72 -13.80
CA GLU A 365 -14.50 3.02 -13.94
C GLU A 365 -13.87 3.31 -15.29
N LEU A 366 -12.66 3.83 -15.27
CA LEU A 366 -11.81 4.02 -16.45
C LEU A 366 -11.05 2.74 -16.72
N VAL A 367 -11.00 2.31 -17.98
CA VAL A 367 -10.28 1.12 -18.44
C VAL A 367 -9.47 1.44 -19.67
N ALA A 368 -8.19 1.07 -19.67
CA ALA A 368 -7.29 1.13 -20.80
C ALA A 368 -6.95 -0.30 -21.28
N SER A 369 -7.15 -0.58 -22.58
CA SER A 369 -6.83 -1.84 -23.24
C SER A 369 -5.86 -1.57 -24.39
N PRO A 370 -4.54 -1.66 -24.15
CA PRO A 370 -3.54 -1.21 -25.12
C PRO A 370 -3.48 -2.07 -26.39
N VAL A 371 -3.73 -3.37 -26.33
CA VAL A 371 -3.72 -4.24 -27.53
C VAL A 371 -4.81 -3.86 -28.54
N THR A 372 -5.95 -3.41 -28.04
CA THR A 372 -7.04 -2.89 -28.89
C THR A 372 -6.97 -1.38 -29.07
N ASN A 373 -5.97 -0.71 -28.52
CA ASN A 373 -5.82 0.75 -28.54
C ASN A 373 -7.09 1.49 -28.10
N MET A 374 -7.74 1.03 -27.02
CA MET A 374 -9.01 1.58 -26.56
C MET A 374 -8.91 2.05 -25.11
N ILE A 375 -9.50 3.22 -24.88
CA ILE A 375 -9.77 3.77 -23.54
C ILE A 375 -11.27 3.94 -23.42
N ARG A 376 -11.85 3.41 -22.34
CA ARG A 376 -13.29 3.53 -22.05
C ARG A 376 -13.55 3.91 -20.61
N GLU A 377 -14.63 4.68 -20.42
CA GLU A 377 -15.20 4.93 -19.11
C GLU A 377 -16.55 4.22 -19.03
N PHE A 378 -16.71 3.40 -17.99
CA PHE A 378 -17.93 2.65 -17.71
C PHE A 378 -18.62 3.27 -16.50
N ASN A 379 -19.95 3.33 -16.51
CA ASN A 379 -20.70 3.66 -15.31
C ASN A 379 -20.79 2.47 -14.36
N ALA A 380 -21.34 2.68 -13.15
CA ALA A 380 -21.50 1.63 -12.15
C ALA A 380 -22.38 0.44 -12.61
N ALA A 381 -23.19 0.60 -13.64
CA ALA A 381 -23.99 -0.47 -14.26
C ALA A 381 -23.24 -1.21 -15.38
N GLY A 382 -21.98 -0.85 -15.67
CA GLY A 382 -21.17 -1.44 -16.73
C GLY A 382 -21.47 -0.92 -18.14
N ALA A 383 -22.29 0.14 -18.29
CA ALA A 383 -22.54 0.76 -19.60
C ALA A 383 -21.37 1.70 -19.98
N VAL A 384 -20.94 1.61 -21.24
CA VAL A 384 -19.92 2.51 -21.80
C VAL A 384 -20.50 3.91 -21.96
N ILE A 385 -19.91 4.89 -21.31
CA ILE A 385 -20.30 6.30 -21.39
C ILE A 385 -19.28 7.17 -22.14
N PHE A 386 -18.06 6.67 -22.30
CA PHE A 386 -16.99 7.25 -23.12
C PHE A 386 -16.19 6.15 -23.78
N SER A 387 -15.73 6.39 -25.01
CA SER A 387 -14.85 5.47 -25.74
C SER A 387 -13.99 6.25 -26.72
N HIS A 388 -12.68 6.02 -26.67
CA HIS A 388 -11.73 6.64 -27.60
C HIS A 388 -10.60 5.70 -27.96
N SER A 389 -10.08 5.83 -29.19
CA SER A 389 -8.93 5.06 -29.64
C SER A 389 -7.64 5.80 -29.27
N ALA A 390 -6.84 5.20 -28.38
CA ALA A 390 -5.53 5.73 -27.99
C ALA A 390 -4.63 4.60 -27.50
N SER A 391 -3.35 4.73 -27.79
CA SER A 391 -2.32 3.76 -27.36
C SER A 391 -1.68 4.24 -26.07
N ALA A 392 -1.92 3.50 -24.99
CA ALA A 392 -1.24 3.69 -23.71
C ALA A 392 -1.30 2.38 -22.91
N SER A 393 -0.21 1.96 -22.27
CA SER A 393 -0.20 0.77 -21.42
C SER A 393 -1.13 0.93 -20.21
N LYS A 394 -1.14 2.13 -19.64
CA LYS A 394 -2.05 2.60 -18.59
C LYS A 394 -2.52 4.01 -18.93
N THR A 395 -3.76 4.30 -18.57
CA THR A 395 -4.33 5.66 -18.62
C THR A 395 -4.95 5.96 -17.27
N LYS A 396 -4.64 7.10 -16.72
CA LYS A 396 -5.26 7.61 -15.48
C LYS A 396 -5.92 8.96 -15.78
N LYS A 397 -6.96 9.28 -15.03
CA LYS A 397 -7.72 10.53 -15.16
C LYS A 397 -7.55 11.36 -13.88
N TYR A 398 -7.29 12.63 -14.04
CA TYR A 398 -6.98 13.57 -12.94
C TYR A 398 -7.91 14.79 -12.99
N SER A 399 -8.33 15.29 -11.83
CA SER A 399 -9.09 16.55 -11.77
C SER A 399 -8.19 17.75 -12.11
N ALA A 400 -8.78 18.85 -12.61
CA ALA A 400 -8.04 20.09 -12.83
C ALA A 400 -7.31 20.56 -11.57
N CYS A 401 -8.02 20.53 -10.45
CA CYS A 401 -7.53 20.91 -9.15
C CYS A 401 -6.31 20.08 -8.70
N TYR A 402 -6.33 18.77 -8.92
CA TYR A 402 -5.19 17.88 -8.64
C TYR A 402 -3.95 18.27 -9.47
N ILE A 403 -4.16 18.65 -10.72
CA ILE A 403 -3.07 19.02 -11.63
C ILE A 403 -2.44 20.36 -11.25
N THR A 404 -3.26 21.32 -10.77
CA THR A 404 -2.81 22.70 -10.54
C THR A 404 -2.39 23.01 -9.11
N ASN A 405 -2.81 22.20 -8.14
CA ASN A 405 -2.56 22.46 -6.72
C ASN A 405 -1.38 21.63 -6.22
N GLU A 406 -0.48 22.29 -5.51
CA GLU A 406 0.55 21.61 -4.74
C GLU A 406 -0.06 20.85 -3.56
N PRO A 407 0.52 19.71 -3.15
CA PRO A 407 0.06 19.01 -1.97
C PRO A 407 0.29 19.87 -0.72
N PRO A 408 -0.58 19.78 0.29
CA PRO A 408 -0.28 20.37 1.59
C PRO A 408 0.99 19.73 2.17
N ALA A 409 1.68 20.48 3.05
CA ALA A 409 2.83 19.91 3.76
C ALA A 409 2.41 18.66 4.53
N ILE A 410 3.31 17.68 4.64
CA ILE A 410 3.06 16.46 5.43
C ILE A 410 2.72 16.88 6.87
N PRO A 411 1.52 16.51 7.39
CA PRO A 411 1.10 16.94 8.72
C PRO A 411 1.93 16.25 9.81
N THR A 412 2.21 16.99 10.87
CA THR A 412 2.83 16.42 12.08
C THR A 412 1.74 16.11 13.10
N VAL A 413 1.94 15.02 13.86
CA VAL A 413 1.08 14.64 14.97
C VAL A 413 1.86 14.79 16.27
N THR A 414 1.25 15.45 17.26
CA THR A 414 1.75 15.57 18.62
C THR A 414 0.71 15.04 19.60
N ALA A 415 1.14 14.57 20.77
CA ALA A 415 0.24 14.08 21.80
C ALA A 415 0.45 14.85 23.14
N ASN A 416 -0.67 15.14 23.82
CA ASN A 416 -0.69 15.57 25.19
C ASN A 416 -1.65 14.64 25.95
N GLY A 417 -1.10 13.67 26.70
CA GLY A 417 -1.85 12.54 27.22
C GLY A 417 -2.50 11.78 26.06
N ASN A 418 -3.81 11.55 26.16
CA ASN A 418 -4.58 10.86 25.14
C ASN A 418 -5.11 11.78 24.02
N VAL A 419 -4.77 13.08 24.04
CA VAL A 419 -5.20 14.01 23.00
C VAL A 419 -4.12 14.16 21.95
N LEU A 420 -4.41 13.67 20.75
CA LEU A 420 -3.61 13.86 19.56
C LEU A 420 -3.96 15.19 18.88
N SER A 421 -2.98 15.91 18.38
CA SER A 421 -3.17 17.16 17.64
C SER A 421 -2.34 17.17 16.37
N SER A 422 -2.98 17.56 15.25
CA SER A 422 -2.33 17.75 13.96
C SER A 422 -1.81 19.17 13.80
N SER A 423 -0.79 19.36 12.95
CA SER A 423 -0.49 20.68 12.39
C SER A 423 -1.72 21.28 11.69
N SER A 424 -1.74 22.62 11.52
CA SER A 424 -2.89 23.33 10.93
C SER A 424 -3.13 22.93 9.47
N ALA A 425 -4.40 22.71 9.10
CA ALA A 425 -4.85 22.36 7.75
C ALA A 425 -6.31 22.79 7.53
N SER A 426 -6.81 22.66 6.29
CA SER A 426 -8.19 22.99 5.94
C SER A 426 -9.20 21.96 6.43
N THR A 427 -8.86 20.67 6.35
CA THR A 427 -9.71 19.56 6.82
C THR A 427 -8.86 18.49 7.46
N TYR A 428 -9.50 17.66 8.28
CA TYR A 428 -8.86 16.55 8.97
C TYR A 428 -9.73 15.30 8.88
N GLN A 429 -9.08 14.14 8.93
CA GLN A 429 -9.70 12.85 9.15
C GLN A 429 -8.69 11.96 9.86
N TRP A 430 -9.03 11.50 11.07
CA TRP A 430 -8.19 10.60 11.84
C TRP A 430 -8.47 9.14 11.52
N TYR A 431 -7.42 8.32 11.65
CA TYR A 431 -7.43 6.88 11.45
C TYR A 431 -6.73 6.20 12.62
N LEU A 432 -7.15 4.98 12.94
CA LEU A 432 -6.55 4.09 13.93
C LEU A 432 -6.27 2.74 13.27
N ASN A 433 -5.03 2.27 13.33
CA ASN A 433 -4.59 1.00 12.75
C ASN A 433 -5.05 0.84 11.28
N GLY A 434 -4.90 1.90 10.47
CA GLY A 434 -5.32 1.93 9.08
C GLY A 434 -6.84 2.03 8.86
N GLN A 435 -7.66 2.14 9.91
CA GLN A 435 -9.11 2.23 9.81
C GLN A 435 -9.60 3.66 10.10
N LYS A 436 -10.52 4.15 9.25
CA LYS A 436 -11.11 5.48 9.42
C LYS A 436 -11.93 5.57 10.70
N ILE A 437 -11.63 6.56 11.54
CA ILE A 437 -12.43 6.86 12.73
C ILE A 437 -13.60 7.75 12.32
N THR A 438 -14.81 7.21 12.36
CA THR A 438 -16.02 7.94 11.96
C THR A 438 -16.22 9.20 12.81
N GLY A 439 -16.38 10.34 12.16
CA GLY A 439 -16.62 11.64 12.82
C GLY A 439 -15.37 12.32 13.41
N ALA A 440 -14.19 11.70 13.35
CA ALA A 440 -12.94 12.29 13.83
C ALA A 440 -12.35 13.26 12.78
N THR A 441 -12.95 14.44 12.66
CA THR A 441 -12.66 15.45 11.63
C THR A 441 -12.15 16.79 12.19
N ASN A 442 -11.84 16.84 13.49
CA ASN A 442 -11.24 18.02 14.10
C ASN A 442 -9.71 17.96 14.05
N GLN A 443 -9.06 19.11 14.20
CA GLN A 443 -7.60 19.19 14.30
C GLN A 443 -7.03 18.32 15.42
N SER A 444 -7.76 18.21 16.54
CA SER A 444 -7.39 17.34 17.66
C SER A 444 -8.39 16.20 17.83
N TYR A 445 -7.89 15.06 18.26
CA TYR A 445 -8.67 13.85 18.53
C TYR A 445 -8.32 13.28 19.91
N ALA A 446 -9.33 13.05 20.75
CA ALA A 446 -9.14 12.38 22.04
C ALA A 446 -9.20 10.86 21.83
N ALA A 447 -8.04 10.23 21.87
CA ALA A 447 -7.92 8.79 21.67
C ALA A 447 -8.46 8.00 22.87
N THR A 448 -9.20 6.94 22.58
CA THR A 448 -9.81 6.04 23.59
C THR A 448 -9.20 4.63 23.57
N GLN A 449 -8.34 4.34 22.60
CA GLN A 449 -7.70 3.04 22.39
C GLN A 449 -6.22 3.23 22.06
N SER A 450 -5.40 2.26 22.45
CA SER A 450 -4.01 2.18 22.02
C SER A 450 -3.93 1.76 20.55
N GLY A 451 -2.92 2.24 19.84
CA GLY A 451 -2.68 1.84 18.45
C GLY A 451 -1.90 2.87 17.67
N ASN A 452 -1.81 2.64 16.38
CA ASN A 452 -1.15 3.53 15.43
C ASN A 452 -2.16 4.51 14.85
N TYR A 453 -1.98 5.79 15.15
CA TYR A 453 -2.81 6.88 14.66
C TYR A 453 -2.14 7.60 13.52
N LEU A 454 -2.92 8.02 12.55
CA LEU A 454 -2.51 8.99 11.53
C LEU A 454 -3.66 9.93 11.20
N VAL A 455 -3.33 11.09 10.65
CA VAL A 455 -4.30 12.07 10.21
C VAL A 455 -4.10 12.33 8.71
N ARG A 456 -5.20 12.32 7.97
CA ARG A 456 -5.26 12.85 6.60
C ARG A 456 -5.73 14.29 6.64
N ILE A 457 -5.04 15.14 5.93
CA ILE A 457 -5.42 16.53 5.68
C ILE A 457 -5.66 16.74 4.19
N THR A 458 -6.42 17.79 3.83
CA THR A 458 -6.57 18.21 2.43
C THR A 458 -6.09 19.63 2.24
N ASP A 459 -5.82 19.99 0.97
CA ASP A 459 -5.67 21.37 0.54
C ASP A 459 -6.99 22.15 0.70
N VAL A 460 -6.93 23.48 0.52
CA VAL A 460 -8.11 24.37 0.68
C VAL A 460 -9.25 24.03 -0.28
N ASN A 461 -8.97 23.40 -1.41
CA ASN A 461 -9.96 23.01 -2.41
C ASN A 461 -10.49 21.57 -2.19
N GLY A 462 -9.91 20.81 -1.25
CA GLY A 462 -10.33 19.45 -0.92
C GLY A 462 -10.01 18.40 -2.00
N CYS A 463 -9.10 18.68 -2.93
CA CYS A 463 -8.80 17.81 -4.06
C CYS A 463 -7.41 17.17 -4.01
N VAL A 464 -6.56 17.62 -3.12
CA VAL A 464 -5.26 17.03 -2.84
C VAL A 464 -5.20 16.73 -1.34
N TYR A 465 -4.71 15.56 -1.00
CA TYR A 465 -4.59 15.14 0.40
C TYR A 465 -3.16 14.71 0.73
N GLN A 466 -2.85 14.74 2.01
CA GLN A 466 -1.60 14.25 2.57
C GLN A 466 -1.87 13.54 3.89
N TYR A 467 -1.11 12.49 4.17
CA TYR A 467 -1.15 11.75 5.42
C TYR A 467 0.04 12.11 6.30
N SER A 468 -0.18 12.10 7.63
CA SER A 468 0.94 12.13 8.57
C SER A 468 1.67 10.78 8.56
N PRO A 469 2.93 10.74 9.00
CA PRO A 469 3.51 9.51 9.50
C PRO A 469 2.63 8.89 10.59
N SER A 470 2.71 7.56 10.74
CA SER A 470 2.01 6.85 11.80
C SER A 470 2.56 7.27 13.17
N TYR A 471 1.67 7.56 14.11
CA TYR A 471 1.98 7.92 15.49
C TYR A 471 1.47 6.82 16.44
N LYS A 472 2.38 6.04 17.02
CA LYS A 472 2.01 5.03 18.01
C LYS A 472 1.64 5.69 19.32
N LEU A 473 0.40 5.49 19.77
CA LEU A 473 -0.11 5.98 21.05
C LEU A 473 -0.53 4.81 21.93
N GLU A 474 -0.08 4.82 23.18
CA GLU A 474 -0.58 3.94 24.22
C GLU A 474 -1.58 4.72 25.07
N VAL A 475 -2.86 4.33 25.02
CA VAL A 475 -3.93 4.92 25.80
C VAL A 475 -4.11 4.10 27.05
N PHE A 476 -3.91 4.73 28.19
CA PHE A 476 -4.21 4.14 29.49
C PHE A 476 -5.59 4.63 29.94
N PRO A 477 -6.48 3.75 30.41
CA PRO A 477 -7.81 4.15 30.88
C PRO A 477 -7.71 5.21 31.97
N ALA A 478 -8.49 6.29 31.85
CA ALA A 478 -8.51 7.41 32.79
C ALA A 478 -9.01 7.01 34.20
N ASN A 479 -9.66 5.87 34.31
CA ASN A 479 -10.10 5.27 35.57
C ASN A 479 -9.19 4.09 35.96
N VAL A 480 -7.90 4.36 36.12
CA VAL A 480 -7.11 3.53 37.02
C VAL A 480 -7.61 3.90 38.43
N VAL A 481 -8.49 3.08 38.96
CA VAL A 481 -8.78 3.12 40.42
C VAL A 481 -7.39 3.03 41.05
N ASP A 482 -7.03 4.03 41.83
CA ASP A 482 -5.79 4.05 42.60
C ASP A 482 -5.97 2.99 43.71
N ILE A 483 -5.94 1.72 43.29
CA ILE A 483 -5.81 0.63 44.23
C ILE A 483 -4.41 0.82 44.76
N ASN A 484 -4.27 1.04 46.07
CA ASN A 484 -3.03 1.28 46.79
C ASN A 484 -2.06 0.09 46.66
N PHE A 485 -1.64 -0.24 45.45
CA PHE A 485 -0.55 -1.19 45.15
C PHE A 485 0.80 -0.65 45.58
N ALA A 486 0.90 0.68 45.76
CA ALA A 486 2.18 1.34 46.04
C ALA A 486 2.83 0.78 47.31
N ASP A 487 2.06 0.41 48.34
CA ASP A 487 2.61 -0.06 49.61
C ASP A 487 3.28 -1.44 49.53
N ASN A 488 2.93 -2.25 48.55
CA ASN A 488 3.46 -3.61 48.39
C ASN A 488 4.52 -3.75 47.26
N ILE A 489 4.73 -2.71 46.45
CA ILE A 489 5.75 -2.70 45.39
C ILE A 489 7.04 -2.14 45.94
N HIS A 490 8.12 -2.91 45.82
CA HIS A 490 9.44 -2.44 46.14
C HIS A 490 10.32 -2.43 44.90
N VAL A 491 11.07 -1.34 44.75
CA VAL A 491 12.01 -1.10 43.65
C VAL A 491 13.42 -1.06 44.26
N TYR A 492 14.27 -1.99 43.89
CA TYR A 492 15.59 -2.17 44.51
C TYR A 492 16.68 -2.62 43.51
N PRO A 493 17.96 -2.36 43.81
CA PRO A 493 18.43 -1.50 44.89
C PRO A 493 18.05 -0.04 44.68
N ASN A 494 17.88 0.70 45.78
CA ASN A 494 17.68 2.14 45.75
C ASN A 494 18.51 2.77 46.90
N PRO A 495 19.61 3.50 46.61
CA PRO A 495 20.13 3.85 45.26
C PRO A 495 20.59 2.63 44.45
N THR A 496 20.58 2.80 43.10
CA THR A 496 21.06 1.82 42.14
C THR A 496 22.26 2.35 41.36
N SER A 497 23.14 1.43 40.89
CA SER A 497 24.20 1.76 39.92
C SER A 497 23.77 1.47 38.46
N GLY A 498 22.57 0.92 38.24
CA GLY A 498 22.05 0.63 36.89
C GLY A 498 20.84 -0.28 36.90
N LEU A 499 21.01 -1.55 37.20
CA LEU A 499 19.89 -2.53 37.16
C LEU A 499 18.98 -2.34 38.39
N VAL A 500 17.68 -2.30 38.11
CA VAL A 500 16.62 -2.14 39.11
C VAL A 500 15.64 -3.32 38.97
N ASN A 501 15.28 -3.93 40.10
CA ASN A 501 14.27 -4.99 40.17
C ASN A 501 13.00 -4.49 40.84
N ILE A 502 11.88 -5.05 40.48
CA ILE A 502 10.55 -4.70 40.96
C ILE A 502 9.90 -5.96 41.55
N THR A 503 9.49 -5.92 42.82
CA THR A 503 8.80 -7.04 43.47
C THR A 503 7.28 -6.92 43.33
N ASN A 504 6.59 -8.05 43.48
CA ASN A 504 5.12 -8.17 43.46
C ASN A 504 4.47 -7.66 42.16
N ILE A 505 5.25 -7.62 41.07
CA ILE A 505 4.80 -7.09 39.79
C ILE A 505 3.66 -7.92 39.18
N SER A 506 3.54 -9.21 39.54
CA SER A 506 2.44 -10.10 39.12
C SER A 506 1.04 -9.59 39.47
N LYS A 507 0.93 -8.66 40.42
CA LYS A 507 -0.33 -7.99 40.77
C LYS A 507 -0.86 -7.07 39.66
N PHE A 508 -0.02 -6.72 38.68
CA PHE A 508 -0.39 -5.90 37.53
C PHE A 508 -0.91 -6.74 36.35
N GLY A 509 -1.10 -8.06 36.53
CA GLY A 509 -1.53 -8.95 35.47
C GLY A 509 -0.38 -9.38 34.55
N GLU A 510 -0.73 -9.96 33.41
CA GLU A 510 0.23 -10.43 32.41
C GLU A 510 0.70 -9.28 31.48
N GLU A 511 -0.10 -8.23 31.33
CA GLU A 511 0.21 -7.07 30.48
C GLU A 511 0.32 -5.79 31.32
N PHE A 512 1.54 -5.29 31.42
CA PHE A 512 1.86 -4.01 32.10
C PHE A 512 3.05 -3.31 31.43
N SER A 513 3.12 -1.99 31.60
CA SER A 513 4.28 -1.21 31.21
C SER A 513 5.01 -0.61 32.42
N VAL A 514 6.34 -0.54 32.34
CA VAL A 514 7.19 0.12 33.33
C VAL A 514 7.86 1.32 32.67
N GLN A 515 7.54 2.51 33.13
CA GLN A 515 8.07 3.77 32.63
C GLN A 515 9.08 4.35 33.61
N VAL A 516 10.21 4.82 33.10
CA VAL A 516 11.19 5.62 33.84
C VAL A 516 10.97 7.08 33.50
N ILE A 517 10.68 7.88 34.49
CA ILE A 517 10.36 9.30 34.35
C ILE A 517 11.45 10.10 35.02
N SER A 518 12.03 11.06 34.31
CA SER A 518 13.01 11.98 34.88
C SER A 518 12.38 12.95 35.91
N SER A 519 13.19 13.61 36.70
CA SER A 519 12.75 14.67 37.64
C SER A 519 12.01 15.83 36.94
N LEU A 520 12.17 16.00 35.64
CA LEU A 520 11.47 16.99 34.82
C LEU A 520 10.11 16.47 34.25
N GLY A 521 9.72 15.25 34.62
CA GLY A 521 8.45 14.65 34.14
C GLY A 521 8.53 13.97 32.78
N ASN A 522 9.70 13.92 32.12
CA ASN A 522 9.84 13.28 30.80
C ASN A 522 10.03 11.76 30.96
N ILE A 523 9.31 10.98 30.15
CA ILE A 523 9.54 9.53 30.05
C ILE A 523 10.86 9.33 29.29
N VAL A 524 11.85 8.73 29.95
CA VAL A 524 13.20 8.50 29.38
C VAL A 524 13.44 7.03 29.01
N LYS A 525 12.59 6.13 29.47
CA LYS A 525 12.61 4.71 29.09
C LYS A 525 11.25 4.06 29.35
N THR A 526 10.85 3.12 28.51
CA THR A 526 9.68 2.26 28.73
C THR A 526 10.08 0.83 28.44
N VAL A 527 9.62 -0.12 29.28
CA VAL A 527 9.71 -1.56 29.05
C VAL A 527 8.35 -2.20 29.33
N HIS A 528 8.04 -3.29 28.64
CA HIS A 528 6.77 -4.00 28.78
C HIS A 528 7.01 -5.35 29.45
N ASN A 529 6.11 -5.74 30.34
CA ASN A 529 6.05 -7.06 31.00
C ASN A 529 7.39 -7.48 31.65
N ALA A 530 8.17 -6.51 32.15
CA ALA A 530 9.49 -6.75 32.69
C ALA A 530 9.52 -6.47 34.22
N ALA A 531 10.00 -7.43 34.99
CA ALA A 531 10.22 -7.30 36.42
C ALA A 531 11.55 -6.62 36.78
N SER A 532 12.33 -6.24 35.78
CA SER A 532 13.58 -5.49 35.98
C SER A 532 13.80 -4.50 34.85
N ILE A 533 14.50 -3.41 35.15
CA ILE A 533 14.83 -2.37 34.17
C ILE A 533 16.26 -1.87 34.38
N ASP A 534 17.01 -1.83 33.31
CA ASP A 534 18.38 -1.32 33.30
C ASP A 534 18.39 0.19 33.04
N LEU A 535 18.91 0.96 33.96
CA LEU A 535 19.09 2.41 33.93
C LEU A 535 20.54 2.83 33.63
N SER A 536 21.44 1.89 33.32
CA SER A 536 22.88 2.16 33.15
C SER A 536 23.19 3.16 32.04
N SER A 537 22.32 3.33 31.06
CA SER A 537 22.45 4.33 29.99
C SER A 537 22.04 5.74 30.39
N LEU A 538 21.33 5.92 31.51
CA LEU A 538 20.87 7.23 32.00
C LEU A 538 21.93 7.93 32.82
N VAL A 539 21.86 9.26 32.98
CA VAL A 539 22.74 10.07 33.83
C VAL A 539 22.40 9.90 35.31
N ASN A 540 23.36 10.10 36.20
CA ASN A 540 23.10 10.10 37.67
C ASN A 540 21.99 11.10 38.01
N GLY A 541 21.08 10.71 38.90
CA GLY A 541 19.97 11.55 39.28
C GLY A 541 18.79 10.80 39.88
N HIS A 542 17.72 11.53 40.16
CA HIS A 542 16.45 10.99 40.65
C HIS A 542 15.52 10.72 39.50
N TYR A 543 14.90 9.53 39.53
CA TYR A 543 13.91 9.08 38.57
C TYR A 543 12.70 8.54 39.31
N TYR A 544 11.58 8.43 38.59
CA TYR A 544 10.36 7.76 39.05
C TYR A 544 10.12 6.54 38.18
N ILE A 545 9.96 5.39 38.82
CA ILE A 545 9.51 4.15 38.17
C ILE A 545 8.01 4.09 38.30
N ARG A 546 7.29 4.23 37.19
CA ARG A 546 5.84 4.14 37.12
C ARG A 546 5.44 2.85 36.42
N ILE A 547 4.66 2.02 37.08
CA ILE A 547 4.11 0.76 36.56
C ILE A 547 2.65 1.00 36.28
N ILE A 548 2.17 0.56 35.11
CA ILE A 548 0.82 0.81 34.63
C ILE A 548 0.28 -0.46 34.01
N SER A 549 -0.96 -0.86 34.37
CA SER A 549 -1.73 -1.93 33.74
C SER A 549 -3.23 -1.62 33.78
N SER A 550 -4.06 -2.55 33.30
CA SER A 550 -5.52 -2.51 33.48
C SER A 550 -5.94 -2.61 34.95
N GLU A 551 -5.12 -3.23 35.80
CA GLU A 551 -5.41 -3.47 37.23
C GLU A 551 -5.08 -2.27 38.11
N GLY A 552 -4.19 -1.35 37.66
CA GLY A 552 -3.81 -0.19 38.45
C GLY A 552 -2.48 0.45 38.06
N THR A 553 -2.10 1.49 38.80
CA THR A 553 -0.81 2.21 38.66
C THR A 553 -0.09 2.27 39.99
N ALA A 554 1.25 2.08 39.97
CA ALA A 554 2.13 2.37 41.09
C ALA A 554 3.31 3.22 40.64
N THR A 555 3.76 4.14 41.51
CA THR A 555 4.95 4.98 41.25
C THR A 555 5.90 4.91 42.44
N LYS A 556 7.19 4.68 42.17
CA LYS A 556 8.26 4.65 43.16
C LYS A 556 9.42 5.51 42.71
N GLN A 557 10.01 6.26 43.64
CA GLN A 557 11.23 7.04 43.39
C GLN A 557 12.46 6.15 43.48
N ILE A 558 13.41 6.34 42.57
CA ILE A 558 14.70 5.68 42.53
C ILE A 558 15.82 6.70 42.36
N SER A 559 16.96 6.47 43.01
CA SER A 559 18.18 7.27 42.84
C SER A 559 19.21 6.45 42.06
N LEU A 560 19.66 6.98 40.93
CA LEU A 560 20.73 6.38 40.12
C LEU A 560 22.07 7.05 40.52
N ASN A 561 23.02 6.23 40.96
CA ASN A 561 24.34 6.64 41.41
C ASN A 561 25.37 5.62 40.88
N LYS A 562 26.08 5.96 39.82
CA LYS A 562 27.12 5.12 39.20
C LYS A 562 28.47 5.38 39.84
#